data_9f244904e4b4c3f62a32e365d00926c8
#
_entry.id   9f244904e4b4c3f62a32e365d00926c8
#
_cell.length_a   1.000
_cell.length_b   1.000
_cell.length_c   1.000
_cell.angle_alpha   90.00
_cell.angle_beta   90.00
_cell.angle_gamma   90.00
#
_symmetry.space_group_name_H-M   'P 1'
#
loop_
_entity.id
_entity.type
_entity.pdbx_description
1 polymer ?
#
loop_
_entity_poly.entity_id
_entity_poly.type
_entity_poly.pdbx_seq_one_letter_code
_entity_poly.pdbx_strand_id
1 'polypeptide(L)'
;MELEHQTMETFLRWAADIGISDSIDSSRCSDSCLGHSLSVADFPLAGGRGLRAVRELRKGELVLKVPRNALMTTESMVANDQKLNDAVNLHGSLSSTQILSVCLLYEMSKGKKSFWYPYLVHLPRDYDLLATFGEFEKQALQVEDAVWVTEKATAKCQSEWKEAGTLMKELDLKPKFQSFQAWLWASATISSRTLHIPWDSAGCLCPAGDLFNYDAPGDDLNYSEGPESAIQTSSPQPASITNLECRNNEEEAGLNVEIQSERLTDGGFEEDANAYCLYARRNYQLGEQVLLCYGTYTNLELLEHYGFMLEENSNDKVFIPLETSLYSLASSWPKDSLYIHQDGKPSFALVSTLRLWLVPQSQRDKSVMRLVYAGSQISVKNEILVMKWMSEKCGSVLRNLPTSVSEDNLLLHNIDKLQDPKIRLEQKETEAFGSEMRAFLDVNRLWDVIGFSGKDVEFPRRTNRMMSKWRLSVQWRLSYKRTLADCIYYCNEKMNNLLGTLR
;
A
#
# COMPACT_ATOMS: atom_id res chain seq x y z
N MET A 1 -5.15 19.95 20.72
CA MET A 1 -3.75 20.38 20.56
C MET A 1 -2.93 20.22 21.84
N GLU A 2 -3.25 20.92 22.95
CA GLU A 2 -2.44 20.84 24.18
C GLU A 2 -2.41 19.44 24.80
N LEU A 3 -3.56 18.75 24.85
CA LEU A 3 -3.68 17.37 25.36
C LEU A 3 -2.95 16.36 24.43
N GLU A 4 -3.00 16.55 23.14
CA GLU A 4 -2.31 15.69 22.15
C GLU A 4 -0.79 15.89 22.22
N HIS A 5 -0.33 17.11 22.43
CA HIS A 5 1.09 17.42 22.62
C HIS A 5 1.62 16.73 23.88
N GLN A 6 0.91 16.85 25.00
CA GLN A 6 1.28 16.23 26.28
C GLN A 6 1.29 14.69 26.21
N THR A 7 0.40 14.08 25.42
CA THR A 7 0.42 12.64 25.20
C THR A 7 1.59 12.21 24.34
N MET A 8 1.97 12.99 23.31
CA MET A 8 3.11 12.71 22.44
C MET A 8 4.44 12.78 23.22
N GLU A 9 4.62 13.80 24.05
CA GLU A 9 5.80 13.88 24.93
C GLU A 9 5.92 12.65 25.85
N THR A 10 4.79 12.22 26.41
CA THR A 10 4.74 11.01 27.26
C THR A 10 5.17 9.77 26.48
N PHE A 11 4.73 9.64 25.23
CA PHE A 11 5.12 8.53 24.34
C PHE A 11 6.63 8.60 24.04
N LEU A 12 7.15 9.74 23.64
CA LEU A 12 8.56 9.88 23.28
C LEU A 12 9.50 9.63 24.47
N ARG A 13 9.08 10.02 25.69
CA ARG A 13 9.82 9.72 26.92
C ARG A 13 9.81 8.22 27.23
N TRP A 14 8.63 7.60 27.20
CA TRP A 14 8.49 6.15 27.41
C TRP A 14 9.34 5.39 26.37
N ALA A 15 9.35 5.84 25.12
CA ALA A 15 10.14 5.22 24.06
C ALA A 15 11.67 5.35 24.34
N ALA A 16 12.11 6.49 24.87
CA ALA A 16 13.49 6.67 25.32
C ALA A 16 13.85 5.73 26.50
N ASP A 17 12.93 5.59 27.47
CA ASP A 17 13.12 4.72 28.64
C ASP A 17 13.32 3.24 28.25
N ILE A 18 12.72 2.79 27.14
CA ILE A 18 12.89 1.44 26.61
C ILE A 18 14.03 1.31 25.59
N GLY A 19 14.82 2.38 25.41
CA GLY A 19 16.05 2.38 24.62
C GLY A 19 15.90 2.72 23.14
N ILE A 20 14.74 3.22 22.70
CA ILE A 20 14.57 3.75 21.35
C ILE A 20 15.33 5.07 21.23
N SER A 21 16.08 5.28 20.14
CA SER A 21 16.89 6.48 19.95
C SER A 21 17.12 6.81 18.48
N ASP A 22 17.07 8.12 18.16
CA ASP A 22 17.48 8.70 16.89
C ASP A 22 18.95 9.18 16.89
N SER A 23 19.73 8.80 17.91
CA SER A 23 21.16 9.12 18.07
C SER A 23 22.00 7.85 18.12
N ILE A 24 23.18 7.89 17.50
CA ILE A 24 24.18 6.82 17.57
C ILE A 24 24.87 6.81 18.93
N ASP A 25 25.01 7.99 19.58
CA ASP A 25 25.66 8.16 20.86
C ASP A 25 24.74 7.77 22.03
N SER A 26 24.93 6.54 22.53
CA SER A 26 24.22 6.00 23.70
C SER A 26 24.50 6.73 25.02
N SER A 27 25.40 7.73 25.03
CA SER A 27 25.84 8.44 26.24
C SER A 27 24.95 9.61 26.67
N ARG A 28 23.96 10.01 25.84
CA ARG A 28 23.03 11.07 26.19
C ARG A 28 21.74 10.47 26.75
N CYS A 29 21.59 10.55 28.06
CA CYS A 29 20.28 10.39 28.71
C CYS A 29 19.40 11.55 28.20
N SER A 30 18.63 11.29 27.15
CA SER A 30 17.67 12.24 26.59
C SER A 30 16.29 11.95 27.17
N ASP A 31 15.55 13.00 27.58
CA ASP A 31 14.15 12.88 28.01
C ASP A 31 13.20 12.49 26.86
N SER A 32 13.72 12.28 25.63
CA SER A 32 12.97 11.96 24.44
C SER A 32 13.77 11.01 23.53
N CYS A 33 13.11 10.06 22.90
CA CYS A 33 13.73 9.14 21.92
C CYS A 33 14.05 9.83 20.57
N LEU A 34 13.51 11.02 20.34
CA LEU A 34 13.71 11.86 19.16
C LEU A 34 14.25 13.23 19.57
N GLY A 35 14.86 13.95 18.65
CA GLY A 35 15.37 15.32 18.85
C GLY A 35 16.81 15.52 18.40
N HIS A 36 17.54 14.44 18.10
CA HIS A 36 18.90 14.52 17.54
C HIS A 36 18.87 14.56 16.00
N SER A 37 18.12 13.68 15.39
CA SER A 37 18.00 13.53 13.93
C SER A 37 16.59 13.82 13.43
N LEU A 38 15.59 13.48 14.22
CA LEU A 38 14.18 13.49 13.83
C LEU A 38 13.31 14.24 14.84
N SER A 39 12.20 14.79 14.37
CA SER A 39 11.09 15.26 15.20
C SER A 39 9.75 14.91 14.58
N VAL A 40 8.72 14.71 15.42
CA VAL A 40 7.35 14.53 14.94
C VAL A 40 6.82 15.83 14.36
N ALA A 41 6.23 15.77 13.17
CA ALA A 41 5.61 16.89 12.49
C ALA A 41 4.34 16.47 11.77
N ASP A 42 3.50 17.42 11.38
CA ASP A 42 2.31 17.18 10.58
C ASP A 42 2.54 17.63 9.13
N PHE A 43 2.18 16.73 8.19
CA PHE A 43 2.31 16.91 6.75
C PHE A 43 0.93 16.67 6.09
N PRO A 44 0.00 17.64 6.16
CA PRO A 44 -1.39 17.43 5.75
C PRO A 44 -1.56 16.95 4.31
N LEU A 45 -0.63 17.32 3.43
CA LEU A 45 -0.64 16.93 2.01
C LEU A 45 0.17 15.66 1.71
N ALA A 46 0.89 15.12 2.69
CA ALA A 46 1.86 14.04 2.49
C ALA A 46 1.81 12.98 3.61
N GLY A 47 0.63 12.49 3.94
CA GLY A 47 0.44 11.38 4.88
C GLY A 47 0.10 11.79 6.32
N GLY A 48 -0.11 13.06 6.61
CA GLY A 48 -0.48 13.56 7.93
C GLY A 48 0.70 13.56 8.91
N ARG A 49 0.57 12.97 10.10
CA ARG A 49 1.64 12.90 11.07
C ARG A 49 2.81 12.04 10.57
N GLY A 50 4.03 12.60 10.62
CA GLY A 50 5.23 11.93 10.17
C GLY A 50 6.48 12.42 10.89
N LEU A 51 7.65 12.09 10.37
CA LEU A 51 8.95 12.47 10.92
C LEU A 51 9.65 13.49 10.02
N ARG A 52 10.21 14.51 10.64
CA ARG A 52 10.93 15.61 10.00
C ARG A 52 12.39 15.59 10.44
N ALA A 53 13.31 15.83 9.51
CA ALA A 53 14.72 16.02 9.81
C ALA A 53 14.93 17.30 10.63
N VAL A 54 15.63 17.22 11.75
CA VAL A 54 16.01 18.37 12.59
C VAL A 54 17.44 18.84 12.32
N ARG A 55 18.15 18.18 11.44
CA ARG A 55 19.45 18.53 10.86
C ARG A 55 19.57 17.95 9.46
N GLU A 56 20.63 18.24 8.76
CA GLU A 56 20.96 17.54 7.53
C GLU A 56 21.25 16.06 7.81
N LEU A 57 20.68 15.17 6.99
CA LEU A 57 20.88 13.72 7.05
C LEU A 57 21.49 13.25 5.73
N ARG A 58 22.42 12.33 5.80
CA ARG A 58 23.07 11.74 4.61
C ARG A 58 22.44 10.40 4.26
N LYS A 59 22.40 10.07 2.96
CA LYS A 59 21.99 8.74 2.49
C LYS A 59 22.80 7.66 3.21
N GLY A 60 22.08 6.64 3.73
CA GLY A 60 22.67 5.52 4.46
C GLY A 60 22.99 5.82 5.94
N GLU A 61 22.69 7.02 6.42
CA GLU A 61 22.85 7.36 7.83
C GLU A 61 21.76 6.71 8.67
N LEU A 62 22.13 6.11 9.82
CA LEU A 62 21.18 5.57 10.80
C LEU A 62 20.39 6.72 11.42
N VAL A 63 19.06 6.69 11.25
CA VAL A 63 18.17 7.75 11.72
C VAL A 63 17.29 7.33 12.90
N LEU A 64 17.08 6.04 13.10
CA LEU A 64 16.35 5.51 14.25
C LEU A 64 16.80 4.08 14.55
N LYS A 65 17.03 3.80 15.84
CA LYS A 65 17.33 2.46 16.35
C LYS A 65 16.29 2.06 17.38
N VAL A 66 15.66 0.89 17.19
CA VAL A 66 14.63 0.35 18.08
C VAL A 66 15.11 -1.01 18.60
N PRO A 67 15.49 -1.14 19.89
CA PRO A 67 15.95 -2.41 20.46
C PRO A 67 14.90 -3.52 20.36
N ARG A 68 15.33 -4.78 20.28
CA ARG A 68 14.44 -5.97 20.18
C ARG A 68 13.33 -5.97 21.23
N ASN A 69 13.68 -5.64 22.48
CA ASN A 69 12.72 -5.61 23.60
C ASN A 69 11.68 -4.46 23.50
N ALA A 70 11.93 -3.47 22.64
CA ALA A 70 11.02 -2.38 22.33
C ALA A 70 10.12 -2.66 21.11
N LEU A 71 10.31 -3.80 20.43
CA LEU A 71 9.43 -4.24 19.35
C LEU A 71 8.21 -4.96 19.94
N MET A 72 7.01 -4.54 19.53
CA MET A 72 5.78 -5.20 19.95
C MET A 72 5.50 -6.38 19.01
N THR A 73 5.84 -7.58 19.44
CA THR A 73 5.68 -8.86 18.76
C THR A 73 4.82 -9.81 19.60
N THR A 74 4.33 -10.90 19.03
CA THR A 74 3.68 -11.95 19.80
C THR A 74 4.61 -12.43 20.92
N GLU A 75 5.89 -12.69 20.62
CA GLU A 75 6.90 -13.14 21.59
C GLU A 75 7.04 -12.17 22.76
N SER A 76 7.20 -10.86 22.49
CA SER A 76 7.39 -9.86 23.55
C SER A 76 6.17 -9.68 24.44
N MET A 77 4.97 -9.90 23.91
CA MET A 77 3.71 -9.79 24.68
C MET A 77 3.46 -11.03 25.54
N VAL A 78 3.66 -12.24 25.00
CA VAL A 78 3.43 -13.49 25.77
C VAL A 78 4.48 -13.70 26.83
N ALA A 79 5.72 -13.23 26.64
CA ALA A 79 6.80 -13.37 27.62
C ALA A 79 6.48 -12.73 28.99
N ASN A 80 5.64 -11.72 29.02
CA ASN A 80 5.29 -10.96 30.22
C ASN A 80 3.86 -11.21 30.72
N ASP A 81 3.10 -12.13 30.09
CA ASP A 81 1.72 -12.41 30.42
C ASP A 81 1.40 -13.91 30.28
N GLN A 82 1.41 -14.63 31.40
CA GLN A 82 1.19 -16.08 31.43
C GLN A 82 -0.18 -16.47 30.87
N LYS A 83 -1.22 -15.71 31.17
CA LYS A 83 -2.58 -15.97 30.63
C LYS A 83 -2.60 -15.88 29.11
N LEU A 84 -1.93 -14.86 28.55
CA LEU A 84 -1.80 -14.69 27.11
C LEU A 84 -0.99 -15.81 26.49
N ASN A 85 0.13 -16.18 27.12
CA ASN A 85 1.00 -17.27 26.64
C ASN A 85 0.24 -18.59 26.57
N ASP A 86 -0.47 -18.95 27.65
CA ASP A 86 -1.22 -20.22 27.73
C ASP A 86 -2.33 -20.25 26.68
N ALA A 87 -3.07 -19.15 26.52
CA ALA A 87 -4.13 -19.06 25.52
C ALA A 87 -3.58 -19.15 24.09
N VAL A 88 -2.50 -18.44 23.75
CA VAL A 88 -1.90 -18.48 22.40
C VAL A 88 -1.40 -19.90 22.06
N ASN A 89 -0.76 -20.59 23.00
CA ASN A 89 -0.25 -21.93 22.79
C ASN A 89 -1.34 -22.98 22.52
N LEU A 90 -2.57 -22.77 22.98
CA LEU A 90 -3.74 -23.62 22.68
C LEU A 90 -4.29 -23.42 21.27
N HIS A 91 -3.96 -22.32 20.60
CA HIS A 91 -4.49 -21.92 19.30
C HIS A 91 -3.48 -21.95 18.18
N GLY A 92 -2.61 -22.96 18.11
CA GLY A 92 -1.56 -23.12 17.09
C GLY A 92 -2.05 -23.26 15.64
N SER A 93 -3.36 -23.34 15.41
CA SER A 93 -3.97 -23.34 14.07
C SER A 93 -4.17 -21.94 13.48
N LEU A 94 -4.10 -20.89 14.32
CA LEU A 94 -4.20 -19.50 13.86
C LEU A 94 -2.87 -19.06 13.22
N SER A 95 -2.97 -18.21 12.21
CA SER A 95 -1.79 -17.58 11.63
C SER A 95 -1.13 -16.59 12.59
N SER A 96 0.16 -16.33 12.41
CA SER A 96 0.89 -15.34 13.22
C SER A 96 0.22 -13.96 13.21
N THR A 97 -0.32 -13.54 12.05
CA THR A 97 -1.04 -12.27 11.93
C THR A 97 -2.36 -12.25 12.72
N GLN A 98 -3.10 -13.36 12.75
CA GLN A 98 -4.31 -13.50 13.58
C GLN A 98 -3.95 -13.43 15.06
N ILE A 99 -2.91 -14.15 15.49
CA ILE A 99 -2.43 -14.13 16.88
C ILE A 99 -2.00 -12.71 17.27
N LEU A 100 -1.16 -12.05 16.47
CA LEU A 100 -0.69 -10.70 16.75
C LEU A 100 -1.85 -9.69 16.83
N SER A 101 -2.88 -9.85 15.97
CA SER A 101 -4.09 -9.02 16.01
C SER A 101 -4.86 -9.20 17.32
N VAL A 102 -5.02 -10.44 17.80
CA VAL A 102 -5.65 -10.71 19.10
C VAL A 102 -4.81 -10.15 20.24
N CYS A 103 -3.49 -10.33 20.22
CA CYS A 103 -2.58 -9.76 21.21
C CYS A 103 -2.69 -8.23 21.28
N LEU A 104 -2.77 -7.56 20.13
CA LEU A 104 -3.00 -6.10 20.07
C LEU A 104 -4.34 -5.71 20.73
N LEU A 105 -5.43 -6.42 20.42
CA LEU A 105 -6.74 -6.18 21.04
C LEU A 105 -6.73 -6.45 22.55
N TYR A 106 -6.00 -7.45 22.98
CA TYR A 106 -5.82 -7.78 24.38
C TYR A 106 -5.08 -6.66 25.12
N GLU A 107 -3.97 -6.16 24.59
CA GLU A 107 -3.25 -5.01 25.15
C GLU A 107 -4.13 -3.74 25.18
N MET A 108 -4.87 -3.47 24.09
CA MET A 108 -5.85 -2.38 24.06
C MET A 108 -6.93 -2.53 25.16
N SER A 109 -7.33 -3.76 25.48
CA SER A 109 -8.35 -4.03 26.51
C SER A 109 -7.90 -3.71 27.93
N LYS A 110 -6.57 -3.81 28.19
CA LYS A 110 -5.93 -3.45 29.47
C LYS A 110 -5.95 -1.93 29.71
N GLY A 111 -6.03 -1.12 28.64
CA GLY A 111 -5.98 0.35 28.72
C GLY A 111 -4.70 0.83 29.42
N LYS A 112 -4.82 1.73 30.38
CA LYS A 112 -3.66 2.32 31.10
C LYS A 112 -2.80 1.28 31.87
N LYS A 113 -3.27 0.04 32.04
CA LYS A 113 -2.49 -1.04 32.66
C LYS A 113 -1.58 -1.76 31.68
N SER A 114 -1.73 -1.53 30.36
CA SER A 114 -0.82 -2.07 29.36
C SER A 114 0.54 -1.36 29.44
N PHE A 115 1.62 -2.13 29.39
CA PHE A 115 2.98 -1.59 29.22
C PHE A 115 3.09 -0.74 27.93
N TRP A 116 2.37 -1.15 26.88
CA TRP A 116 2.36 -0.50 25.57
C TRP A 116 1.41 0.71 25.48
N TYR A 117 0.70 1.04 26.57
CA TYR A 117 -0.30 2.11 26.54
C TYR A 117 0.18 3.43 25.94
N PRO A 118 1.40 3.94 26.26
CA PRO A 118 1.89 5.19 25.66
C PRO A 118 1.99 5.15 24.15
N TYR A 119 2.30 3.99 23.56
CA TYR A 119 2.33 3.77 22.12
C TYR A 119 0.91 3.56 21.56
N LEU A 120 0.12 2.70 22.16
CA LEU A 120 -1.20 2.29 21.65
C LEU A 120 -2.17 3.46 21.48
N VAL A 121 -2.07 4.49 22.32
CA VAL A 121 -2.93 5.70 22.22
C VAL A 121 -2.59 6.57 20.99
N HIS A 122 -1.43 6.37 20.39
CA HIS A 122 -0.98 7.09 19.19
C HIS A 122 -1.24 6.35 17.90
N LEU A 123 -1.67 5.08 17.95
CA LEU A 123 -2.11 4.36 16.75
C LEU A 123 -3.31 5.08 16.12
N PRO A 124 -3.42 5.09 14.78
CA PRO A 124 -4.59 5.66 14.10
C PRO A 124 -5.88 5.04 14.63
N ARG A 125 -6.89 5.87 14.82
CA ARG A 125 -8.20 5.40 15.29
C ARG A 125 -8.99 4.71 14.19
N ASP A 126 -8.65 5.01 12.96
CA ASP A 126 -9.36 4.58 11.75
C ASP A 126 -8.37 4.35 10.62
N TYR A 127 -8.73 3.45 9.73
CA TYR A 127 -7.98 3.10 8.54
C TYR A 127 -8.92 3.06 7.32
N ASP A 128 -8.39 3.45 6.16
CA ASP A 128 -9.11 3.50 4.89
C ASP A 128 -8.65 2.38 3.94
N LEU A 129 -8.35 1.19 4.49
CA LEU A 129 -8.02 -0.01 3.72
C LEU A 129 -9.26 -0.53 2.98
N LEU A 130 -9.06 -1.19 1.84
CA LEU A 130 -10.15 -1.76 1.05
C LEU A 130 -11.08 -2.68 1.87
N ALA A 131 -10.53 -3.49 2.78
CA ALA A 131 -11.33 -4.34 3.68
C ALA A 131 -12.31 -3.56 4.58
N THR A 132 -12.13 -2.25 4.73
CA THR A 132 -12.98 -1.37 5.54
C THR A 132 -13.98 -0.56 4.71
N PHE A 133 -14.01 -0.73 3.37
CA PHE A 133 -14.93 -0.03 2.48
C PHE A 133 -16.35 -0.58 2.67
N GLY A 134 -17.33 0.32 2.65
CA GLY A 134 -18.74 -0.03 2.57
C GLY A 134 -19.15 -0.39 1.14
N GLU A 135 -20.39 -0.82 0.97
CA GLU A 135 -20.89 -1.21 -0.35
C GLU A 135 -20.84 -0.06 -1.36
N PHE A 136 -21.13 1.18 -0.92
CA PHE A 136 -21.12 2.35 -1.79
C PHE A 136 -19.70 2.65 -2.29
N GLU A 137 -18.72 2.70 -1.39
CA GLU A 137 -17.32 2.99 -1.72
C GLU A 137 -16.70 1.89 -2.59
N LYS A 138 -17.05 0.61 -2.33
CA LYS A 138 -16.64 -0.52 -3.14
C LYS A 138 -17.17 -0.40 -4.59
N GLN A 139 -18.46 -0.14 -4.76
CA GLN A 139 -19.06 0.03 -6.08
C GLN A 139 -18.53 1.27 -6.81
N ALA A 140 -18.12 2.31 -6.07
CA ALA A 140 -17.49 3.49 -6.62
C ALA A 140 -16.12 3.24 -7.28
N LEU A 141 -15.47 2.10 -7.05
CA LEU A 141 -14.25 1.68 -7.77
C LEU A 141 -14.52 1.41 -9.25
N GLN A 142 -15.73 0.96 -9.63
CA GLN A 142 -16.21 0.71 -11.00
C GLN A 142 -15.46 -0.36 -11.80
N VAL A 143 -14.23 -0.70 -11.46
CA VAL A 143 -13.41 -1.70 -12.15
C VAL A 143 -13.57 -3.05 -11.45
N GLU A 144 -13.97 -4.07 -12.21
CA GLU A 144 -14.33 -5.39 -11.67
C GLU A 144 -13.21 -6.01 -10.81
N ASP A 145 -11.96 -5.93 -11.25
CA ASP A 145 -10.81 -6.46 -10.51
C ASP A 145 -10.64 -5.76 -9.15
N ALA A 146 -10.81 -4.44 -9.08
CA ALA A 146 -10.69 -3.68 -7.83
C ALA A 146 -11.86 -3.98 -6.87
N VAL A 147 -13.07 -4.13 -7.40
CA VAL A 147 -14.23 -4.56 -6.64
C VAL A 147 -13.99 -5.96 -6.06
N TRP A 148 -13.50 -6.89 -6.88
CA TRP A 148 -13.17 -8.26 -6.45
C TRP A 148 -12.07 -8.30 -5.37
N VAL A 149 -11.00 -7.51 -5.51
CA VAL A 149 -9.94 -7.39 -4.50
C VAL A 149 -10.54 -6.92 -3.17
N THR A 150 -11.42 -5.92 -3.22
CA THR A 150 -12.10 -5.37 -2.03
C THR A 150 -12.99 -6.42 -1.36
N GLU A 151 -13.75 -7.19 -2.14
CA GLU A 151 -14.61 -8.28 -1.63
C GLU A 151 -13.78 -9.39 -1.00
N LYS A 152 -12.70 -9.79 -1.65
CA LYS A 152 -11.76 -10.80 -1.14
C LYS A 152 -11.12 -10.36 0.17
N ALA A 153 -10.65 -9.11 0.26
CA ALA A 153 -10.07 -8.55 1.49
C ALA A 153 -11.09 -8.55 2.64
N THR A 154 -12.32 -8.13 2.38
CA THR A 154 -13.41 -8.13 3.37
C THR A 154 -13.77 -9.55 3.83
N ALA A 155 -13.92 -10.49 2.89
CA ALA A 155 -14.23 -11.88 3.19
C ALA A 155 -13.12 -12.56 4.00
N LYS A 156 -11.85 -12.29 3.68
CA LYS A 156 -10.69 -12.75 4.45
C LYS A 156 -10.77 -12.26 5.89
N CYS A 157 -10.94 -10.95 6.10
CA CYS A 157 -11.07 -10.39 7.44
C CYS A 157 -12.24 -10.98 8.24
N GLN A 158 -13.37 -11.29 7.59
CA GLN A 158 -14.52 -11.93 8.24
C GLN A 158 -14.22 -13.38 8.66
N SER A 159 -13.52 -14.15 7.82
CA SER A 159 -13.11 -15.52 8.16
C SER A 159 -12.14 -15.52 9.34
N GLU A 160 -11.09 -14.74 9.25
CA GLU A 160 -10.07 -14.62 10.28
C GLU A 160 -10.64 -14.17 11.63
N TRP A 161 -11.57 -13.23 11.63
CA TRP A 161 -12.29 -12.81 12.84
C TRP A 161 -13.06 -13.95 13.51
N LYS A 162 -13.78 -14.77 12.72
CA LYS A 162 -14.54 -15.91 13.24
C LYS A 162 -13.61 -16.96 13.84
N GLU A 163 -12.51 -17.26 13.15
CA GLU A 163 -11.50 -18.22 13.59
C GLU A 163 -10.83 -17.79 14.90
N ALA A 164 -10.45 -16.51 15.00
CA ALA A 164 -9.84 -15.93 16.20
C ALA A 164 -10.84 -15.76 17.39
N GLY A 165 -12.14 -15.93 17.14
CA GLY A 165 -13.20 -15.67 18.13
C GLY A 165 -13.08 -16.50 19.42
N THR A 166 -12.55 -17.73 19.34
CA THR A 166 -12.37 -18.58 20.53
C THR A 166 -11.24 -18.05 21.40
N LEU A 167 -10.08 -17.70 20.80
CA LEU A 167 -8.95 -17.11 21.52
C LEU A 167 -9.36 -15.78 22.20
N MET A 168 -10.12 -14.93 21.50
CA MET A 168 -10.62 -13.67 22.09
C MET A 168 -11.51 -13.91 23.31
N LYS A 169 -12.32 -14.97 23.32
CA LYS A 169 -13.18 -15.35 24.46
C LYS A 169 -12.38 -15.91 25.63
N GLU A 170 -11.39 -16.76 25.40
CA GLU A 170 -10.50 -17.31 26.44
C GLU A 170 -9.72 -16.22 27.16
N LEU A 171 -9.34 -15.17 26.43
CA LEU A 171 -8.68 -14.01 27.01
C LEU A 171 -9.64 -13.07 27.76
N ASP A 172 -10.94 -13.36 27.81
CA ASP A 172 -11.97 -12.51 28.42
C ASP A 172 -11.96 -11.07 27.86
N LEU A 173 -11.75 -10.90 26.56
CA LEU A 173 -11.81 -9.58 25.98
C LEU A 173 -13.21 -8.98 26.18
N LYS A 174 -13.25 -7.70 26.54
CA LYS A 174 -14.54 -6.98 26.65
C LYS A 174 -15.29 -7.04 25.31
N PRO A 175 -16.63 -7.11 25.29
CA PRO A 175 -17.42 -7.30 24.06
C PRO A 175 -17.08 -6.31 22.93
N LYS A 176 -16.75 -5.06 23.27
CA LYS A 176 -16.33 -4.07 22.27
C LYS A 176 -15.07 -4.47 21.49
N PHE A 177 -14.13 -5.21 22.11
CA PHE A 177 -12.90 -5.69 21.48
C PHE A 177 -13.07 -7.05 20.77
N GLN A 178 -14.19 -7.75 20.99
CA GLN A 178 -14.55 -8.97 20.27
C GLN A 178 -15.37 -8.68 19.00
N SER A 179 -15.78 -7.43 18.77
CA SER A 179 -16.59 -7.03 17.62
C SER A 179 -15.80 -7.11 16.32
N PHE A 180 -16.49 -7.37 15.20
CA PHE A 180 -15.87 -7.33 13.87
C PHE A 180 -15.23 -5.96 13.57
N GLN A 181 -15.79 -4.87 14.05
CA GLN A 181 -15.22 -3.52 13.92
C GLN A 181 -13.84 -3.41 14.60
N ALA A 182 -13.70 -3.97 15.82
CA ALA A 182 -12.41 -3.99 16.52
C ALA A 182 -11.40 -4.89 15.80
N TRP A 183 -11.85 -6.02 15.26
CA TRP A 183 -11.03 -6.90 14.43
C TRP A 183 -10.51 -6.18 13.18
N LEU A 184 -11.38 -5.52 12.42
CA LEU A 184 -10.98 -4.73 11.25
C LEU A 184 -9.93 -3.69 11.60
N TRP A 185 -10.09 -3.01 12.75
CA TRP A 185 -9.09 -2.05 13.22
C TRP A 185 -7.75 -2.72 13.54
N ALA A 186 -7.75 -3.84 14.25
CA ALA A 186 -6.52 -4.54 14.60
C ALA A 186 -5.83 -5.12 13.35
N SER A 187 -6.57 -5.79 12.48
CA SER A 187 -6.07 -6.33 11.21
C SER A 187 -5.49 -5.22 10.33
N ALA A 188 -6.16 -4.06 10.24
CA ALA A 188 -5.66 -2.91 9.50
C ALA A 188 -4.38 -2.32 10.12
N THR A 189 -4.29 -2.28 11.46
CA THR A 189 -3.07 -1.84 12.15
C THR A 189 -1.90 -2.77 11.82
N ILE A 190 -2.11 -4.08 11.92
CA ILE A 190 -1.07 -5.07 11.60
C ILE A 190 -0.68 -4.98 10.12
N SER A 191 -1.65 -4.96 9.20
CA SER A 191 -1.35 -4.88 7.76
C SER A 191 -0.53 -3.65 7.39
N SER A 192 -0.85 -2.48 7.96
CA SER A 192 -0.26 -1.20 7.51
C SER A 192 0.96 -0.73 8.31
N ARG A 193 1.26 -1.33 9.48
CA ARG A 193 2.29 -0.81 10.41
C ARG A 193 3.33 -1.82 10.86
N THR A 194 3.16 -3.11 10.57
CA THR A 194 4.19 -4.07 10.92
C THR A 194 5.38 -4.00 9.96
N LEU A 195 6.57 -4.12 10.54
CA LEU A 195 7.83 -4.25 9.84
C LEU A 195 8.27 -5.71 9.88
N HIS A 196 8.94 -6.15 8.83
CA HIS A 196 9.42 -7.52 8.72
C HIS A 196 10.52 -7.81 9.75
N ILE A 197 10.40 -8.95 10.45
CA ILE A 197 11.43 -9.52 11.31
C ILE A 197 11.66 -11.00 10.96
N PRO A 198 12.88 -11.52 11.07
CA PRO A 198 13.20 -12.86 10.57
C PRO A 198 12.57 -14.02 11.36
N TRP A 199 12.15 -13.82 12.60
CA TRP A 199 11.63 -14.88 13.48
C TRP A 199 10.10 -14.91 13.63
N ASP A 200 9.37 -13.94 13.08
CA ASP A 200 7.90 -13.91 13.11
C ASP A 200 7.35 -13.41 11.78
N SER A 201 6.59 -14.24 11.09
CA SER A 201 5.98 -13.90 9.80
C SER A 201 4.90 -12.80 9.89
N ALA A 202 4.35 -12.52 11.08
CA ALA A 202 3.47 -11.37 11.30
C ALA A 202 4.25 -10.04 11.33
N GLY A 203 5.57 -10.10 11.52
CA GLY A 203 6.37 -8.93 11.73
C GLY A 203 6.26 -8.35 13.15
N CYS A 204 6.59 -7.08 13.30
CA CYS A 204 6.49 -6.36 14.56
C CYS A 204 5.86 -4.98 14.37
N LEU A 205 5.10 -4.52 15.36
CA LEU A 205 4.82 -3.09 15.49
C LEU A 205 6.06 -2.43 16.13
N CYS A 206 6.53 -1.36 15.50
CA CYS A 206 7.78 -0.70 15.82
C CYS A 206 7.51 0.72 16.34
N PRO A 207 7.42 0.93 17.67
CA PRO A 207 7.14 2.25 18.23
C PRO A 207 8.15 3.29 17.73
N ALA A 208 7.68 4.46 17.38
CA ALA A 208 8.39 5.54 16.68
C ALA A 208 8.81 5.20 15.23
N GLY A 209 9.19 3.95 14.92
CA GLY A 209 9.52 3.51 13.57
C GLY A 209 8.31 3.51 12.62
N ASP A 210 7.11 3.30 13.14
CA ASP A 210 5.86 3.34 12.36
C ASP A 210 5.31 4.77 12.14
N LEU A 211 6.05 5.79 12.52
CA LEU A 211 5.76 7.20 12.23
C LEU A 211 6.33 7.66 10.89
N PHE A 212 7.24 6.92 10.27
CA PHE A 212 7.71 7.24 8.93
C PHE A 212 6.59 7.02 7.92
N ASN A 213 6.40 7.98 7.02
CA ASN A 213 5.48 7.83 5.90
C ASN A 213 6.18 7.17 4.71
N TYR A 214 5.37 6.66 3.77
CA TYR A 214 5.83 5.93 2.60
C TYR A 214 6.30 6.87 1.49
N ASP A 215 7.38 6.46 0.84
CA ASP A 215 7.83 6.97 -0.44
C ASP A 215 8.08 5.79 -1.38
N ALA A 216 7.61 5.90 -2.61
CA ALA A 216 7.88 4.87 -3.61
C ALA A 216 9.40 4.76 -3.87
N PRO A 217 9.93 3.57 -4.18
CA PRO A 217 11.29 3.47 -4.67
C PRO A 217 11.43 4.36 -5.90
N GLY A 218 12.33 5.34 -5.84
CA GLY A 218 12.60 6.25 -6.97
C GLY A 218 13.30 5.52 -8.12
N ASP A 219 13.30 6.16 -9.30
CA ASP A 219 14.01 5.69 -10.50
C ASP A 219 15.56 5.74 -10.37
N ASP A 220 16.09 5.90 -9.16
CA ASP A 220 17.54 5.86 -8.89
C ASP A 220 18.18 4.48 -9.19
N LEU A 221 17.37 3.48 -9.48
CA LEU A 221 17.78 2.27 -10.17
C LEU A 221 17.80 2.55 -11.68
N ASN A 222 18.77 3.34 -12.15
CA ASN A 222 19.23 3.31 -13.53
C ASN A 222 19.81 1.92 -13.82
N TYR A 223 18.94 0.90 -13.84
CA TYR A 223 19.23 -0.30 -14.59
C TYR A 223 19.19 0.11 -16.07
N SER A 224 20.36 0.28 -16.67
CA SER A 224 20.49 0.19 -18.10
C SER A 224 19.73 -1.06 -18.53
N GLU A 225 18.63 -0.88 -19.27
CA GLU A 225 17.86 -1.96 -19.86
C GLU A 225 18.76 -2.77 -20.81
N GLY A 226 19.55 -3.68 -20.26
CA GLY A 226 20.20 -4.74 -20.98
C GLY A 226 19.29 -5.97 -20.96
N PRO A 227 19.27 -6.77 -22.04
CA PRO A 227 18.34 -7.90 -22.18
C PRO A 227 18.55 -9.04 -21.19
N GLU A 228 19.45 -8.94 -20.23
CA GLU A 228 19.78 -10.02 -19.27
C GLU A 228 19.17 -9.87 -17.88
N SER A 229 18.49 -8.76 -17.54
CA SER A 229 17.97 -8.53 -16.16
C SER A 229 16.50 -8.87 -15.95
N ALA A 230 15.81 -9.45 -16.94
CA ALA A 230 14.38 -9.78 -16.85
C ALA A 230 14.03 -11.01 -15.96
N ILE A 231 14.97 -11.58 -15.21
CA ILE A 231 14.76 -12.87 -14.50
C ILE A 231 14.62 -12.73 -12.99
N GLN A 232 14.81 -11.57 -12.37
CA GLN A 232 14.72 -11.47 -10.90
C GLN A 232 14.02 -10.21 -10.40
N THR A 233 12.70 -10.18 -10.48
CA THR A 233 11.87 -9.42 -9.56
C THR A 233 10.64 -10.24 -9.18
N SER A 234 10.85 -11.19 -8.30
CA SER A 234 9.75 -11.84 -7.59
C SER A 234 9.32 -10.95 -6.44
N SER A 235 8.11 -10.41 -6.54
CA SER A 235 7.39 -9.81 -5.42
C SER A 235 7.33 -10.82 -4.25
N PRO A 236 7.48 -10.40 -2.99
CA PRO A 236 7.16 -11.27 -1.87
C PRO A 236 5.64 -11.49 -1.84
N GLN A 237 5.19 -12.64 -2.31
CA GLN A 237 3.83 -13.11 -2.04
C GLN A 237 3.70 -13.47 -0.56
N PRO A 238 2.52 -13.26 0.06
CA PRO A 238 2.24 -13.82 1.37
C PRO A 238 2.30 -15.36 1.29
N ALA A 239 3.14 -15.95 2.12
CA ALA A 239 3.50 -17.34 2.12
C ALA A 239 2.27 -18.26 2.22
N SER A 240 2.02 -19.03 1.16
CA SER A 240 1.29 -20.29 1.24
C SER A 240 2.30 -21.40 1.49
N ILE A 241 2.16 -22.05 2.64
CA ILE A 241 2.99 -23.16 3.08
C ILE A 241 2.76 -24.38 2.16
N THR A 242 3.81 -24.85 1.47
CA THR A 242 3.93 -26.27 1.12
C THR A 242 5.40 -26.67 1.23
N ASN A 243 5.61 -27.72 2.01
CA ASN A 243 6.86 -28.40 2.28
C ASN A 243 7.65 -28.75 1.03
N LEU A 244 8.96 -28.51 1.04
CA LEU A 244 9.92 -29.29 0.26
C LEU A 244 11.23 -29.45 1.00
N GLU A 245 11.62 -30.71 1.04
CA GLU A 245 12.74 -31.30 1.79
C GLU A 245 14.11 -30.82 1.36
N CYS A 246 15.00 -30.83 2.33
CA CYS A 246 16.46 -30.64 2.21
C CYS A 246 17.10 -31.67 1.26
N ARG A 247 18.00 -31.21 0.39
CA ARG A 247 19.13 -31.99 -0.09
C ARG A 247 20.40 -31.16 -0.08
N ASN A 248 21.32 -31.62 0.77
CA ASN A 248 22.70 -31.19 0.83
C ASN A 248 23.43 -31.54 -0.46
N ASN A 249 24.32 -30.67 -0.94
CA ASN A 249 25.60 -31.08 -1.49
C ASN A 249 26.61 -29.95 -1.37
N GLU A 250 27.81 -30.36 -1.03
CA GLU A 250 28.97 -29.62 -0.59
C GLU A 250 29.81 -29.08 -1.78
N GLU A 251 30.61 -28.04 -1.43
CA GLU A 251 31.91 -27.64 -1.96
C GLU A 251 32.00 -27.04 -3.37
N GLU A 252 32.31 -25.73 -3.42
CA GLU A 252 33.57 -25.23 -3.99
C GLU A 252 33.87 -23.79 -3.52
N ALA A 253 35.11 -23.61 -3.10
CA ALA A 253 35.66 -22.37 -2.56
C ALA A 253 36.05 -21.40 -3.68
N GLY A 254 35.84 -20.09 -3.45
CA GLY A 254 36.64 -19.10 -4.11
C GLY A 254 35.92 -17.76 -4.43
N LEU A 255 36.43 -16.72 -3.77
CA LEU A 255 36.23 -15.29 -4.00
C LEU A 255 34.94 -14.67 -3.39
N ASN A 256 35.12 -14.24 -2.13
CA ASN A 256 34.26 -13.24 -1.48
C ASN A 256 34.36 -11.90 -2.24
N VAL A 257 33.49 -11.69 -3.19
CA VAL A 257 33.00 -10.35 -3.52
C VAL A 257 31.74 -10.21 -2.66
N GLU A 258 31.82 -9.42 -1.58
CA GLU A 258 30.65 -8.91 -0.89
C GLU A 258 29.83 -8.09 -1.89
N ILE A 259 28.92 -8.75 -2.59
CA ILE A 259 27.80 -8.10 -3.23
C ILE A 259 26.94 -7.65 -2.07
N GLN A 260 27.09 -6.39 -1.64
CA GLN A 260 26.09 -5.74 -0.83
C GLN A 260 24.78 -5.82 -1.61
N SER A 261 23.94 -6.79 -1.25
CA SER A 261 22.57 -6.84 -1.76
C SER A 261 21.92 -5.53 -1.35
N GLU A 262 21.61 -4.66 -2.31
CA GLU A 262 20.87 -3.44 -2.06
C GLU A 262 19.58 -3.82 -1.32
N ARG A 263 19.42 -3.27 -0.12
CA ARG A 263 18.23 -3.54 0.71
C ARG A 263 17.01 -3.05 -0.05
N LEU A 264 16.01 -3.89 -0.20
CA LEU A 264 14.71 -3.54 -0.79
C LEU A 264 13.93 -2.52 0.07
N THR A 265 14.33 -2.38 1.35
CA THR A 265 13.75 -1.46 2.32
C THR A 265 14.85 -0.64 3.01
N ASP A 266 14.49 0.56 3.47
CA ASP A 266 15.44 1.46 4.14
C ASP A 266 15.66 1.10 5.62
N GLY A 267 15.32 -0.12 6.03
CA GLY A 267 15.48 -0.60 7.39
C GLY A 267 15.40 -2.11 7.48
N GLY A 268 15.80 -2.63 8.63
CA GLY A 268 15.74 -4.05 8.92
C GLY A 268 16.19 -4.36 10.35
N PHE A 269 15.89 -5.59 10.78
CA PHE A 269 16.44 -6.09 12.04
C PHE A 269 17.89 -6.49 11.82
N GLU A 270 18.77 -6.02 12.70
CA GLU A 270 20.20 -6.31 12.69
C GLU A 270 20.56 -7.12 13.92
N GLU A 271 21.03 -8.35 13.71
CA GLU A 271 21.37 -9.30 14.79
C GLU A 271 22.51 -8.75 15.67
N ASP A 272 23.56 -8.19 15.07
CA ASP A 272 24.71 -7.64 15.79
C ASP A 272 24.33 -6.46 16.68
N ALA A 273 23.38 -5.63 16.21
CA ALA A 273 22.85 -4.51 16.98
C ALA A 273 21.74 -4.91 17.95
N ASN A 274 21.19 -6.14 17.79
CA ASN A 274 19.98 -6.63 18.45
C ASN A 274 18.84 -5.59 18.43
N ALA A 275 18.62 -4.98 17.27
CA ALA A 275 17.71 -3.86 17.09
C ALA A 275 17.19 -3.78 15.67
N TYR A 276 16.03 -3.15 15.52
CA TYR A 276 15.54 -2.69 14.21
C TYR A 276 16.19 -1.34 13.90
N CYS A 277 16.93 -1.28 12.81
CA CYS A 277 17.67 -0.10 12.38
C CYS A 277 17.01 0.50 11.14
N LEU A 278 16.79 1.81 11.15
CA LEU A 278 16.17 2.57 10.07
C LEU A 278 17.17 3.61 9.56
N TYR A 279 17.31 3.69 8.23
CA TYR A 279 18.34 4.50 7.57
C TYR A 279 17.72 5.53 6.63
N ALA A 280 18.38 6.67 6.48
CA ALA A 280 18.01 7.68 5.50
C ALA A 280 18.24 7.15 4.08
N ARG A 281 17.17 7.07 3.26
CA ARG A 281 17.27 6.54 1.90
C ARG A 281 17.92 7.52 0.91
N ARG A 282 17.88 8.81 1.19
CA ARG A 282 18.51 9.89 0.43
C ARG A 282 19.09 10.95 1.38
N ASN A 283 19.72 11.97 0.83
CA ASN A 283 20.08 13.14 1.60
C ASN A 283 18.81 13.95 1.91
N TYR A 284 18.65 14.37 3.15
CA TYR A 284 17.55 15.24 3.61
C TYR A 284 18.10 16.54 4.16
N GLN A 285 17.45 17.65 3.81
CA GLN A 285 17.72 18.95 4.38
C GLN A 285 16.96 19.13 5.71
N LEU A 286 17.44 20.05 6.55
CA LEU A 286 16.72 20.49 7.75
C LEU A 286 15.27 20.86 7.41
N GLY A 287 14.32 20.26 8.11
CA GLY A 287 12.89 20.53 7.95
C GLY A 287 12.16 19.63 6.94
N GLU A 288 12.87 18.86 6.11
CA GLU A 288 12.25 17.92 5.18
C GLU A 288 11.62 16.73 5.91
N GLN A 289 10.56 16.19 5.33
CA GLN A 289 9.97 14.93 5.77
C GLN A 289 10.90 13.77 5.43
N VAL A 290 11.20 12.95 6.44
CA VAL A 290 11.97 11.72 6.24
C VAL A 290 11.00 10.59 5.95
N LEU A 291 11.17 9.95 4.80
CA LEU A 291 10.31 8.92 4.28
C LEU A 291 11.05 7.58 4.20
N LEU A 292 10.31 6.49 4.22
CA LEU A 292 10.85 5.14 4.04
C LEU A 292 10.14 4.42 2.88
N CYS A 293 10.87 3.55 2.20
CA CYS A 293 10.31 2.62 1.24
C CYS A 293 9.87 1.34 1.97
N TYR A 294 8.56 1.06 1.98
CA TYR A 294 8.03 -0.19 2.56
C TYR A 294 8.07 -1.35 1.57
N GLY A 295 8.41 -1.09 0.31
CA GLY A 295 8.38 -2.02 -0.82
C GLY A 295 7.81 -1.37 -2.07
N THR A 296 7.72 -2.13 -3.14
CA THR A 296 7.17 -1.70 -4.44
C THR A 296 5.71 -2.11 -4.54
N TYR A 297 4.80 -1.13 -4.57
CA TYR A 297 3.36 -1.36 -4.57
C TYR A 297 2.67 -0.56 -5.68
N THR A 298 1.66 -1.17 -6.29
CA THR A 298 0.67 -0.44 -7.11
C THR A 298 -0.27 0.38 -6.21
N ASN A 299 -0.98 1.33 -6.79
CA ASN A 299 -1.96 2.11 -6.02
C ASN A 299 -3.11 1.26 -5.45
N LEU A 300 -3.50 0.17 -6.15
CA LEU A 300 -4.50 -0.75 -5.61
C LEU A 300 -3.98 -1.52 -4.39
N GLU A 301 -2.73 -1.97 -4.41
CA GLU A 301 -2.07 -2.62 -3.27
C GLU A 301 -1.84 -1.65 -2.10
N LEU A 302 -1.49 -0.38 -2.39
CA LEU A 302 -1.41 0.66 -1.36
C LEU A 302 -2.77 0.89 -0.69
N LEU A 303 -3.87 0.89 -1.43
CA LEU A 303 -5.22 0.94 -0.86
C LEU A 303 -5.57 -0.32 -0.07
N GLU A 304 -5.20 -1.51 -0.57
CA GLU A 304 -5.49 -2.77 0.10
C GLU A 304 -4.79 -2.88 1.46
N HIS A 305 -3.50 -2.53 1.51
CA HIS A 305 -2.65 -2.81 2.68
C HIS A 305 -2.42 -1.60 3.58
N TYR A 306 -2.48 -0.37 3.06
CA TYR A 306 -2.09 0.85 3.78
C TYR A 306 -3.20 1.91 3.84
N GLY A 307 -4.18 1.89 2.93
CA GLY A 307 -5.32 2.81 2.94
C GLY A 307 -5.03 4.20 2.38
N PHE A 308 -4.04 4.32 1.49
CA PHE A 308 -3.74 5.54 0.75
C PHE A 308 -3.31 5.21 -0.68
N MET A 309 -3.15 6.22 -1.51
CA MET A 309 -2.56 6.09 -2.84
C MET A 309 -1.62 7.27 -3.11
N LEU A 310 -0.70 7.08 -4.04
CA LEU A 310 0.17 8.14 -4.54
C LEU A 310 -0.45 8.74 -5.81
N GLU A 311 -0.34 10.05 -5.94
CA GLU A 311 -0.77 10.76 -7.14
C GLU A 311 0.12 10.40 -8.34
N GLU A 312 1.43 10.36 -8.10
CA GLU A 312 2.43 9.86 -9.04
C GLU A 312 3.09 8.62 -8.44
N ASN A 313 2.82 7.44 -9.02
CA ASN A 313 3.37 6.17 -8.59
C ASN A 313 3.97 5.44 -9.79
N SER A 314 5.28 5.56 -9.98
CA SER A 314 6.00 4.90 -11.09
C SER A 314 5.83 3.37 -11.09
N ASN A 315 5.43 2.79 -9.96
CA ASN A 315 5.18 1.34 -9.82
C ASN A 315 3.72 0.97 -10.11
N ASP A 316 2.86 1.94 -10.43
CA ASP A 316 1.45 1.63 -10.69
C ASP A 316 1.29 0.84 -11.99
N LYS A 317 0.38 -0.13 -11.94
CA LYS A 317 0.09 -1.06 -13.03
C LYS A 317 -1.40 -1.08 -13.29
N VAL A 318 -1.77 -0.88 -14.54
CA VAL A 318 -3.14 -0.99 -14.99
C VAL A 318 -3.32 -2.28 -15.79
N PHE A 319 -4.20 -3.14 -15.31
CA PHE A 319 -4.59 -4.38 -15.98
C PHE A 319 -5.87 -4.15 -16.77
N ILE A 320 -5.94 -4.75 -17.96
CA ILE A 320 -7.13 -4.75 -18.81
C ILE A 320 -7.62 -6.18 -19.02
N PRO A 321 -8.94 -6.41 -19.18
CA PRO A 321 -9.45 -7.74 -19.49
C PRO A 321 -8.87 -8.23 -20.82
N LEU A 322 -8.15 -9.37 -20.79
CA LEU A 322 -7.55 -9.99 -21.96
C LEU A 322 -8.31 -11.27 -22.34
N GLU A 323 -8.25 -11.63 -23.62
CA GLU A 323 -8.80 -12.90 -24.12
C GLU A 323 -8.02 -14.09 -23.56
N THR A 324 -8.72 -15.19 -23.26
CA THR A 324 -8.11 -16.42 -22.70
C THR A 324 -6.95 -16.95 -23.55
N SER A 325 -7.04 -16.79 -24.87
CA SER A 325 -5.99 -17.19 -25.81
C SER A 325 -4.68 -16.40 -25.66
N LEU A 326 -4.75 -15.15 -25.20
CA LEU A 326 -3.57 -14.35 -24.88
C LEU A 326 -2.83 -14.90 -23.67
N TYR A 327 -3.56 -15.26 -22.60
CA TYR A 327 -2.94 -15.87 -21.42
C TYR A 327 -2.25 -17.20 -21.73
N SER A 328 -2.80 -18.00 -22.68
CA SER A 328 -2.15 -19.23 -23.12
C SER A 328 -0.83 -18.99 -23.84
N LEU A 329 -0.74 -17.92 -24.62
CA LEU A 329 0.52 -17.52 -25.29
C LEU A 329 1.51 -16.87 -24.34
N ALA A 330 1.00 -16.22 -23.32
CA ALA A 330 1.79 -15.58 -22.27
C ALA A 330 2.28 -16.55 -21.19
N SER A 331 2.12 -17.87 -21.37
CA SER A 331 2.42 -18.89 -20.33
C SER A 331 3.89 -18.88 -19.85
N SER A 332 4.81 -18.31 -20.64
CA SER A 332 6.21 -18.08 -20.26
C SER A 332 6.43 -16.86 -19.38
N TRP A 333 5.43 -16.00 -19.20
CA TRP A 333 5.48 -14.80 -18.39
C TRP A 333 4.59 -14.94 -17.17
N PRO A 334 4.96 -14.36 -16.00
CA PRO A 334 4.04 -14.23 -14.89
C PRO A 334 2.77 -13.47 -15.33
N LYS A 335 1.60 -13.85 -14.82
CA LYS A 335 0.32 -13.24 -15.22
C LYS A 335 0.26 -11.75 -14.90
N ASP A 336 0.93 -11.32 -13.87
CA ASP A 336 1.09 -9.93 -13.41
C ASP A 336 2.06 -9.09 -14.27
N SER A 337 2.67 -9.70 -15.31
CA SER A 337 3.53 -8.99 -16.25
C SER A 337 2.78 -8.35 -17.43
N LEU A 338 1.48 -8.66 -17.59
CA LEU A 338 0.65 -8.18 -18.71
C LEU A 338 -0.14 -6.92 -18.31
N TYR A 339 0.54 -5.79 -18.22
CA TYR A 339 -0.03 -4.54 -17.71
C TYR A 339 0.36 -3.32 -18.58
N ILE A 340 -0.24 -2.19 -18.26
CA ILE A 340 0.09 -0.87 -18.79
C ILE A 340 0.73 -0.08 -17.65
N HIS A 341 1.88 0.53 -17.88
CA HIS A 341 2.57 1.42 -16.94
C HIS A 341 1.78 2.72 -16.75
N GLN A 342 2.04 3.42 -15.64
CA GLN A 342 1.39 4.71 -15.33
C GLN A 342 1.53 5.74 -16.46
N ASP A 343 2.63 5.73 -17.22
CA ASP A 343 2.89 6.60 -18.38
C ASP A 343 2.13 6.18 -19.66
N GLY A 344 1.23 5.23 -19.56
CA GLY A 344 0.44 4.71 -20.68
C GLY A 344 1.16 3.70 -21.59
N LYS A 345 2.42 3.39 -21.34
CA LYS A 345 3.14 2.40 -22.17
C LYS A 345 2.77 0.98 -21.75
N PRO A 346 2.44 0.10 -22.72
CA PRO A 346 2.24 -1.31 -22.40
C PRO A 346 3.56 -1.97 -21.98
N SER A 347 3.49 -2.91 -21.04
CA SER A 347 4.65 -3.68 -20.59
C SER A 347 5.27 -4.49 -21.74
N PHE A 348 6.55 -4.80 -21.59
CA PHE A 348 7.26 -5.64 -22.53
C PHE A 348 6.58 -6.98 -22.79
N ALA A 349 6.12 -7.65 -21.72
CA ALA A 349 5.43 -8.93 -21.82
C ALA A 349 4.10 -8.81 -22.58
N LEU A 350 3.32 -7.74 -22.35
CA LEU A 350 2.07 -7.50 -23.04
C LEU A 350 2.29 -7.27 -24.55
N VAL A 351 3.25 -6.40 -24.91
CA VAL A 351 3.58 -6.14 -26.32
C VAL A 351 4.09 -7.40 -26.99
N SER A 352 4.97 -8.15 -26.34
CA SER A 352 5.53 -9.40 -26.87
C SER A 352 4.45 -10.45 -27.12
N THR A 353 3.54 -10.60 -26.17
CA THR A 353 2.40 -11.52 -26.29
C THR A 353 1.49 -11.13 -27.45
N LEU A 354 1.17 -9.84 -27.60
CA LEU A 354 0.32 -9.31 -28.67
C LEU A 354 0.99 -9.47 -30.05
N ARG A 355 2.28 -9.24 -30.14
CA ARG A 355 3.04 -9.47 -31.38
C ARG A 355 2.87 -10.91 -31.87
N LEU A 356 3.02 -11.90 -30.97
CA LEU A 356 2.82 -13.31 -31.29
C LEU A 356 1.35 -13.65 -31.59
N TRP A 357 0.43 -13.10 -30.80
CA TRP A 357 -1.00 -13.38 -30.95
C TRP A 357 -1.55 -12.93 -32.30
N LEU A 358 -1.07 -11.80 -32.82
CA LEU A 358 -1.51 -11.21 -34.09
C LEU A 358 -0.82 -11.85 -35.32
N VAL A 359 0.13 -12.77 -35.11
CA VAL A 359 0.71 -13.58 -36.21
C VAL A 359 -0.08 -14.87 -36.34
N PRO A 360 -0.45 -15.30 -37.59
CA PRO A 360 -1.08 -16.58 -37.80
C PRO A 360 -0.29 -17.74 -37.19
N GLN A 361 -0.94 -18.72 -36.62
CA GLN A 361 -0.29 -19.82 -35.91
C GLN A 361 0.74 -20.57 -36.78
N SER A 362 0.46 -20.71 -38.07
CA SER A 362 1.36 -21.34 -39.04
C SER A 362 2.67 -20.58 -39.27
N GLN A 363 2.74 -19.31 -38.88
CA GLN A 363 3.92 -18.45 -39.07
C GLN A 363 4.67 -18.19 -37.74
N ARG A 364 4.25 -18.79 -36.64
CA ARG A 364 4.90 -18.66 -35.31
C ARG A 364 6.05 -19.66 -35.19
N ASP A 365 7.06 -19.52 -36.01
CA ASP A 365 8.25 -20.36 -35.94
C ASP A 365 9.25 -19.88 -34.86
N LYS A 366 10.34 -20.66 -34.68
CA LYS A 366 11.40 -20.34 -33.72
C LYS A 366 12.09 -18.99 -33.99
N SER A 367 12.11 -18.53 -35.22
CA SER A 367 12.77 -17.27 -35.60
C SER A 367 11.93 -16.09 -35.15
N VAL A 368 10.62 -16.13 -35.36
CA VAL A 368 9.66 -15.13 -34.88
C VAL A 368 9.66 -15.07 -33.36
N MET A 369 9.65 -16.23 -32.68
CA MET A 369 9.71 -16.25 -31.21
C MET A 369 10.98 -15.60 -30.67
N ARG A 370 12.14 -15.89 -31.26
CA ARG A 370 13.43 -15.26 -30.87
C ARG A 370 13.39 -13.73 -31.02
N LEU A 371 12.87 -13.23 -32.16
CA LEU A 371 12.71 -11.77 -32.36
C LEU A 371 11.84 -11.14 -31.23
N VAL A 372 10.71 -11.74 -30.94
CA VAL A 372 9.78 -11.20 -29.94
C VAL A 372 10.38 -11.22 -28.54
N TYR A 373 11.03 -12.31 -28.14
CA TYR A 373 11.68 -12.40 -26.82
C TYR A 373 12.92 -11.51 -26.70
N ALA A 374 13.54 -11.12 -27.84
CA ALA A 374 14.60 -10.11 -27.88
C ALA A 374 14.06 -8.67 -27.90
N GLY A 375 12.73 -8.48 -27.79
CA GLY A 375 12.10 -7.16 -27.85
C GLY A 375 11.98 -6.56 -29.26
N SER A 376 12.40 -7.29 -30.28
CA SER A 376 12.41 -6.81 -31.66
C SER A 376 11.02 -6.87 -32.28
N GLN A 377 10.73 -5.94 -33.19
CA GLN A 377 9.54 -5.95 -34.01
C GLN A 377 9.58 -7.09 -35.02
N ILE A 378 8.45 -7.81 -35.19
CA ILE A 378 8.35 -8.83 -36.26
C ILE A 378 8.29 -8.15 -37.63
N SER A 379 7.47 -7.13 -37.76
CA SER A 379 7.34 -6.27 -38.94
C SER A 379 6.61 -4.98 -38.57
N VAL A 380 6.79 -3.94 -39.39
CA VAL A 380 6.03 -2.68 -39.22
C VAL A 380 4.54 -2.90 -39.27
N LYS A 381 4.04 -3.80 -40.12
CA LYS A 381 2.60 -4.14 -40.20
C LYS A 381 2.11 -4.79 -38.91
N ASN A 382 2.88 -5.74 -38.35
CA ASN A 382 2.51 -6.38 -37.08
C ASN A 382 2.48 -5.37 -35.96
N GLU A 383 3.47 -4.47 -35.87
CA GLU A 383 3.53 -3.44 -34.82
C GLU A 383 2.35 -2.47 -34.89
N ILE A 384 1.94 -2.06 -36.10
CA ILE A 384 0.73 -1.24 -36.30
C ILE A 384 -0.51 -2.00 -35.78
N LEU A 385 -0.64 -3.30 -36.06
CA LEU A 385 -1.76 -4.11 -35.55
C LEU A 385 -1.76 -4.21 -34.02
N VAL A 386 -0.59 -4.35 -33.39
CA VAL A 386 -0.44 -4.36 -31.93
C VAL A 386 -0.94 -3.03 -31.33
N MET A 387 -0.44 -1.91 -31.84
CA MET A 387 -0.84 -0.59 -31.35
C MET A 387 -2.34 -0.31 -31.58
N LYS A 388 -2.86 -0.70 -32.74
CA LYS A 388 -4.29 -0.58 -33.06
C LYS A 388 -5.14 -1.39 -32.07
N TRP A 389 -4.79 -2.65 -31.84
CA TRP A 389 -5.50 -3.51 -30.90
C TRP A 389 -5.51 -2.92 -29.49
N MET A 390 -4.34 -2.44 -29.01
CA MET A 390 -4.23 -1.82 -27.69
C MET A 390 -5.13 -0.57 -27.56
N SER A 391 -5.06 0.33 -28.56
CA SER A 391 -5.90 1.54 -28.58
C SER A 391 -7.41 1.21 -28.57
N GLU A 392 -7.82 0.25 -29.39
CA GLU A 392 -9.22 -0.20 -29.46
C GLU A 392 -9.68 -0.87 -28.17
N LYS A 393 -8.83 -1.72 -27.56
CA LYS A 393 -9.12 -2.41 -26.30
C LYS A 393 -9.26 -1.44 -25.15
N CYS A 394 -8.29 -0.53 -24.96
CA CYS A 394 -8.35 0.51 -23.93
C CYS A 394 -9.59 1.40 -24.12
N GLY A 395 -9.87 1.80 -25.37
CA GLY A 395 -11.07 2.57 -25.70
C GLY A 395 -12.38 1.82 -25.41
N SER A 396 -12.41 0.51 -25.64
CA SER A 396 -13.56 -0.33 -25.27
C SER A 396 -13.77 -0.39 -23.76
N VAL A 397 -12.69 -0.58 -22.98
CA VAL A 397 -12.76 -0.59 -21.52
C VAL A 397 -13.30 0.75 -21.00
N LEU A 398 -12.74 1.88 -21.47
CA LEU A 398 -13.20 3.21 -21.05
C LEU A 398 -14.69 3.46 -21.35
N ARG A 399 -15.18 3.04 -22.52
CA ARG A 399 -16.59 3.21 -22.90
C ARG A 399 -17.57 2.37 -22.06
N ASN A 400 -17.09 1.25 -21.51
CA ASN A 400 -17.92 0.35 -20.70
C ASN A 400 -17.95 0.77 -19.21
N LEU A 401 -17.08 1.69 -18.78
CA LEU A 401 -17.12 2.20 -17.42
C LEU A 401 -18.28 3.20 -17.24
N PRO A 402 -18.92 3.20 -16.05
CA PRO A 402 -20.12 4.02 -15.78
C PRO A 402 -19.93 5.53 -15.93
N THR A 403 -18.70 6.02 -15.68
CA THR A 403 -18.39 7.46 -15.73
C THR A 403 -17.15 7.73 -16.57
N SER A 404 -17.07 8.93 -17.14
CA SER A 404 -15.91 9.42 -17.88
C SER A 404 -14.85 10.05 -16.97
N VAL A 405 -13.65 10.30 -17.51
CA VAL A 405 -12.57 11.06 -16.84
C VAL A 405 -13.04 12.44 -16.40
N SER A 406 -13.83 13.13 -17.25
CA SER A 406 -14.34 14.49 -16.96
C SER A 406 -15.35 14.49 -15.81
N GLU A 407 -16.25 13.49 -15.78
CA GLU A 407 -17.22 13.33 -14.70
C GLU A 407 -16.52 13.00 -13.37
N ASP A 408 -15.51 12.14 -13.38
CA ASP A 408 -14.76 11.79 -12.18
C ASP A 408 -13.93 12.97 -11.64
N ASN A 409 -13.34 13.78 -12.52
CA ASN A 409 -12.66 15.02 -12.10
C ASN A 409 -13.63 16.01 -11.43
N LEU A 410 -14.83 16.19 -12.01
CA LEU A 410 -15.84 17.06 -11.43
C LEU A 410 -16.34 16.50 -10.09
N LEU A 411 -16.56 15.19 -10.02
CA LEU A 411 -17.00 14.51 -8.81
C LEU A 411 -15.97 14.67 -7.69
N LEU A 412 -14.68 14.45 -7.99
CA LEU A 412 -13.60 14.60 -7.01
C LEU A 412 -13.53 16.04 -6.49
N HIS A 413 -13.60 17.03 -7.38
CA HIS A 413 -13.66 18.44 -7.00
C HIS A 413 -14.85 18.75 -6.07
N ASN A 414 -16.03 18.17 -6.33
CA ASN A 414 -17.21 18.37 -5.50
C ASN A 414 -17.07 17.66 -4.13
N ILE A 415 -16.44 16.48 -4.07
CA ILE A 415 -16.14 15.80 -2.81
C ILE A 415 -15.18 16.65 -1.97
N ASP A 416 -14.12 17.17 -2.59
CA ASP A 416 -13.13 18.02 -1.90
C ASP A 416 -13.78 19.29 -1.35
N LYS A 417 -14.71 19.89 -2.10
CA LYS A 417 -15.52 21.01 -1.62
C LYS A 417 -16.36 20.64 -0.39
N LEU A 418 -17.01 19.47 -0.41
CA LEU A 418 -17.83 19.02 0.74
C LEU A 418 -16.99 18.78 2.00
N GLN A 419 -15.73 18.40 1.85
CA GLN A 419 -14.83 18.14 2.96
C GLN A 419 -14.21 19.40 3.56
N ASP A 420 -14.25 20.54 2.86
CA ASP A 420 -13.73 21.80 3.38
C ASP A 420 -14.77 22.47 4.31
N PRO A 421 -14.48 22.55 5.63
CA PRO A 421 -15.41 23.13 6.61
C PRO A 421 -15.69 24.62 6.41
N LYS A 422 -14.94 25.32 5.53
CA LYS A 422 -15.10 26.75 5.25
C LYS A 422 -15.97 27.03 4.03
N ILE A 423 -16.30 25.99 3.25
CA ILE A 423 -17.05 26.17 2.00
C ILE A 423 -18.55 26.12 2.27
N ARG A 424 -19.25 27.11 1.74
CA ARG A 424 -20.72 27.18 1.65
C ARG A 424 -21.11 26.79 0.24
N LEU A 425 -21.93 25.76 0.12
CA LEU A 425 -22.49 25.38 -1.16
C LEU A 425 -23.69 26.27 -1.49
N GLU A 426 -23.70 26.83 -2.69
CA GLU A 426 -24.89 27.52 -3.21
C GLU A 426 -25.90 26.50 -3.75
N GLN A 427 -27.18 26.85 -3.71
CA GLN A 427 -28.25 25.98 -4.21
C GLN A 427 -28.03 25.55 -5.68
N LYS A 428 -27.51 26.44 -6.51
CA LYS A 428 -27.19 26.16 -7.92
C LYS A 428 -26.11 25.09 -8.08
N GLU A 429 -25.15 25.02 -7.16
CA GLU A 429 -24.07 24.01 -7.17
C GLU A 429 -24.61 22.63 -6.81
N THR A 430 -25.56 22.56 -5.86
CA THR A 430 -26.21 21.29 -5.48
C THR A 430 -27.12 20.76 -6.60
N GLU A 431 -27.72 21.63 -7.40
CA GLU A 431 -28.51 21.27 -8.59
C GLU A 431 -27.63 20.64 -9.70
N ALA A 432 -26.36 21.03 -9.77
CA ALA A 432 -25.36 20.53 -10.73
C ALA A 432 -24.70 19.21 -10.32
N PHE A 433 -25.02 18.67 -9.14
CA PHE A 433 -24.44 17.41 -8.69
C PHE A 433 -24.83 16.23 -9.60
N GLY A 434 -23.83 15.43 -9.98
CA GLY A 434 -24.03 14.20 -10.75
C GLY A 434 -24.79 13.14 -9.94
N SER A 435 -25.21 12.08 -10.64
CA SER A 435 -26.01 10.99 -10.05
C SER A 435 -25.34 10.32 -8.85
N GLU A 436 -24.03 10.07 -8.90
CA GLU A 436 -23.29 9.41 -7.82
C GLU A 436 -23.19 10.29 -6.57
N MET A 437 -22.98 11.61 -6.74
CA MET A 437 -23.01 12.55 -5.62
C MET A 437 -24.37 12.56 -4.94
N ARG A 438 -25.45 12.64 -5.73
CA ARG A 438 -26.81 12.59 -5.20
C ARG A 438 -27.07 11.29 -4.46
N ALA A 439 -26.70 10.16 -5.04
CA ALA A 439 -26.84 8.85 -4.39
C ALA A 439 -26.10 8.78 -3.05
N PHE A 440 -24.88 9.35 -2.96
CA PHE A 440 -24.13 9.43 -1.69
C PHE A 440 -24.89 10.24 -0.64
N LEU A 441 -25.40 11.40 -1.03
CA LEU A 441 -26.14 12.29 -0.15
C LEU A 441 -27.46 11.66 0.33
N ASP A 442 -28.17 10.96 -0.58
CA ASP A 442 -29.44 10.26 -0.27
C ASP A 442 -29.21 9.11 0.72
N VAL A 443 -28.25 8.22 0.42
CA VAL A 443 -27.94 7.05 1.29
C VAL A 443 -27.53 7.49 2.69
N ASN A 444 -26.81 8.59 2.80
CA ASN A 444 -26.30 9.10 4.07
C ASN A 444 -27.23 10.16 4.72
N ARG A 445 -28.38 10.49 4.09
CA ARG A 445 -29.36 11.50 4.57
C ARG A 445 -28.74 12.85 4.88
N LEU A 446 -27.90 13.35 3.95
CA LEU A 446 -27.10 14.55 4.17
C LEU A 446 -27.72 15.83 3.59
N TRP A 447 -28.83 15.74 2.88
CA TRP A 447 -29.48 16.90 2.27
C TRP A 447 -29.89 17.97 3.30
N ASP A 448 -30.39 17.54 4.46
CA ASP A 448 -30.76 18.46 5.55
C ASP A 448 -29.54 19.16 6.18
N VAL A 449 -28.36 18.53 6.11
CA VAL A 449 -27.10 19.08 6.64
C VAL A 449 -26.48 20.07 5.66
N ILE A 450 -26.57 19.79 4.36
CA ILE A 450 -26.03 20.65 3.28
C ILE A 450 -26.97 21.81 2.98
N GLY A 451 -28.29 21.65 3.25
CA GLY A 451 -29.34 22.61 2.92
C GLY A 451 -29.48 23.76 3.90
N PHE A 452 -29.30 24.96 3.40
CA PHE A 452 -30.06 26.18 3.74
C PHE A 452 -29.78 26.95 5.04
N SER A 453 -28.84 26.55 5.91
CA SER A 453 -28.73 27.28 7.19
C SER A 453 -27.72 28.43 7.22
N GLY A 454 -26.96 28.66 6.16
CA GLY A 454 -25.90 29.71 6.15
C GLY A 454 -24.83 29.54 7.26
N LYS A 455 -24.82 28.38 7.91
CA LYS A 455 -23.84 28.00 8.94
C LYS A 455 -22.80 27.09 8.31
N ASP A 456 -21.61 27.05 8.89
CA ASP A 456 -20.56 26.12 8.52
C ASP A 456 -21.06 24.68 8.66
N VAL A 457 -20.91 23.86 7.61
CA VAL A 457 -21.39 22.49 7.57
C VAL A 457 -20.34 21.60 8.24
N GLU A 458 -20.63 21.11 9.44
CA GLU A 458 -19.77 20.14 10.12
C GLU A 458 -20.39 18.77 10.03
N PHE A 459 -19.78 17.87 9.22
CA PHE A 459 -20.28 16.50 9.11
C PHE A 459 -19.85 15.63 10.30
N PRO A 460 -20.71 14.67 10.71
CA PRO A 460 -20.32 13.67 11.71
C PRO A 460 -19.05 12.92 11.27
N ARG A 461 -18.21 12.53 12.21
CA ARG A 461 -16.96 11.77 11.93
C ARG A 461 -17.19 10.55 11.04
N ARG A 462 -18.30 9.82 11.22
CA ARG A 462 -18.65 8.68 10.37
C ARG A 462 -18.82 9.09 8.91
N THR A 463 -19.52 10.17 8.66
CA THR A 463 -19.75 10.70 7.29
C THR A 463 -18.44 11.14 6.65
N ASN A 464 -17.60 11.86 7.38
CA ASN A 464 -16.28 12.27 6.89
C ASN A 464 -15.43 11.07 6.46
N ARG A 465 -15.44 9.97 7.23
CA ARG A 465 -14.74 8.74 6.87
C ARG A 465 -15.29 8.10 5.60
N MET A 466 -16.61 8.03 5.46
CA MET A 466 -17.23 7.50 4.25
C MET A 466 -16.88 8.34 3.05
N MET A 467 -16.88 9.68 3.17
CA MET A 467 -16.41 10.58 2.11
C MET A 467 -14.94 10.38 1.77
N SER A 468 -14.05 10.19 2.76
CA SER A 468 -12.63 9.92 2.52
C SER A 468 -12.42 8.63 1.73
N LYS A 469 -13.09 7.54 2.10
CA LYS A 469 -13.02 6.26 1.37
C LYS A 469 -13.60 6.36 -0.03
N TRP A 470 -14.75 7.04 -0.17
CA TRP A 470 -15.34 7.29 -1.48
C TRP A 470 -14.42 8.14 -2.36
N ARG A 471 -13.82 9.20 -1.78
CA ARG A 471 -12.80 10.00 -2.47
C ARG A 471 -11.66 9.14 -3.00
N LEU A 472 -11.13 8.23 -2.19
CA LEU A 472 -10.08 7.29 -2.58
C LEU A 472 -10.53 6.39 -3.74
N SER A 473 -11.77 5.87 -3.71
CA SER A 473 -12.32 5.07 -4.82
C SER A 473 -12.38 5.87 -6.13
N VAL A 474 -12.87 7.11 -6.06
CA VAL A 474 -12.96 7.99 -7.24
C VAL A 474 -11.56 8.37 -7.74
N GLN A 475 -10.64 8.67 -6.85
CA GLN A 475 -9.26 9.01 -7.19
C GLN A 475 -8.55 7.83 -7.87
N TRP A 476 -8.72 6.61 -7.34
CA TRP A 476 -8.12 5.41 -7.91
C TRP A 476 -8.68 5.10 -9.31
N ARG A 477 -10.01 5.08 -9.49
CA ARG A 477 -10.60 4.83 -10.81
C ARG A 477 -10.26 5.91 -11.84
N LEU A 478 -10.09 7.17 -11.38
CA LEU A 478 -9.66 8.27 -12.22
C LEU A 478 -8.22 8.05 -12.72
N SER A 479 -7.31 7.64 -11.85
CA SER A 479 -5.93 7.25 -12.22
C SER A 479 -5.94 6.10 -13.24
N TYR A 480 -6.72 5.05 -12.99
CA TYR A 480 -6.93 3.94 -13.92
C TYR A 480 -7.37 4.41 -15.31
N LYS A 481 -8.39 5.27 -15.37
CA LYS A 481 -8.92 5.81 -16.65
C LYS A 481 -7.93 6.71 -17.37
N ARG A 482 -7.17 7.53 -16.64
CA ARG A 482 -6.12 8.39 -17.21
C ARG A 482 -5.03 7.54 -17.87
N THR A 483 -4.54 6.51 -17.19
CA THR A 483 -3.53 5.59 -17.74
C THR A 483 -4.02 4.91 -19.02
N LEU A 484 -5.31 4.51 -19.09
CA LEU A 484 -5.88 3.98 -20.34
C LEU A 484 -5.96 5.02 -21.46
N ALA A 485 -6.32 6.27 -21.14
CA ALA A 485 -6.34 7.35 -22.10
C ALA A 485 -4.93 7.68 -22.63
N ASP A 486 -3.94 7.69 -21.76
CA ASP A 486 -2.53 7.89 -22.11
C ASP A 486 -2.01 6.74 -22.98
N CYS A 487 -2.43 5.49 -22.72
CA CYS A 487 -2.13 4.34 -23.57
C CYS A 487 -2.71 4.49 -24.97
N ILE A 488 -3.95 4.97 -25.09
CA ILE A 488 -4.57 5.24 -26.40
C ILE A 488 -3.76 6.30 -27.14
N TYR A 489 -3.39 7.39 -26.46
CA TYR A 489 -2.58 8.44 -27.04
C TYR A 489 -1.23 7.91 -27.54
N TYR A 490 -0.49 7.21 -26.68
CA TYR A 490 0.80 6.58 -27.01
C TYR A 490 0.69 5.66 -28.23
N CYS A 491 -0.31 4.78 -28.26
CA CYS A 491 -0.51 3.84 -29.37
C CYS A 491 -0.82 4.55 -30.69
N ASN A 492 -1.64 5.60 -30.67
CA ASN A 492 -1.99 6.38 -31.86
C ASN A 492 -0.79 7.16 -32.40
N GLU A 493 0.01 7.77 -31.52
CA GLU A 493 1.24 8.45 -31.89
C GLU A 493 2.25 7.46 -32.52
N LYS A 494 2.44 6.30 -31.90
CA LYS A 494 3.32 5.25 -32.42
C LYS A 494 2.87 4.73 -33.79
N MET A 495 1.56 4.54 -34.00
CA MET A 495 1.01 4.15 -35.31
C MET A 495 1.28 5.19 -36.38
N ASN A 496 1.07 6.47 -36.06
CA ASN A 496 1.31 7.57 -37.01
C ASN A 496 2.78 7.63 -37.45
N ASN A 497 3.71 7.46 -36.52
CA ASN A 497 5.12 7.41 -36.77
C ASN A 497 5.50 6.23 -37.69
N LEU A 498 4.95 5.03 -37.42
CA LEU A 498 5.19 3.84 -38.25
C LEU A 498 4.60 3.97 -39.67
N LEU A 499 3.43 4.57 -39.80
CA LEU A 499 2.82 4.83 -41.11
C LEU A 499 3.64 5.85 -41.93
N GLY A 500 4.26 6.82 -41.24
CA GLY A 500 5.18 7.77 -41.90
C GLY A 500 6.44 7.11 -42.48
N THR A 501 6.91 6.03 -41.88
CA THR A 501 8.08 5.27 -42.38
C THR A 501 7.76 4.33 -43.55
N LEU A 502 6.50 4.07 -43.84
CA LEU A 502 6.03 3.24 -44.95
C LEU A 502 5.76 4.05 -46.23
N ARG A 503 5.77 5.38 -46.12
CA ARG A 503 5.69 6.31 -47.27
C ARG A 503 7.07 6.71 -47.74
#